data_0b0664ecfc1313f92a7f3570a38649f3
#
_entry.id   0b0664ecfc1313f92a7f3570a38649f3
#
_cell.length_a   1.000
_cell.length_b   1.000
_cell.length_c   1.000
_cell.angle_alpha   90.00
_cell.angle_beta   90.00
_cell.angle_gamma   90.00
#
_symmetry.space_group_name_H-M   'P 1'
#
loop_
_entity.id
_entity.type
_entity.pdbx_description
1 polymer ?
#
loop_
_entity_poly.entity_id
_entity_poly.type
_entity_poly.pdbx_seq_one_letter_code
_entity_poly.pdbx_strand_id
1 'polypeptide(L)'
;MQQLGLSVIPESTGLVCVTPGPMNHRGLKYKLSDDAESQKTLELIHRMRDRLVKGSNMKSYKDELTLDWHDDMIWWGPGGIGASYTIDGYVKGHTKPFQDGLEFIKFNGHVLSSAEDDLGGWFGWPNLVMKPKGGYLGLTTASDIESEMRVVDLYRRDGYKLAENWIFIDHLHFLKLLGVDLLEKNKQLSYN
;
A
#
# COMPACT_ATOMS: atom_id res chain seq x y z
N MET A 1 -21.60 0.46 4.63
CA MET A 1 -21.69 1.90 4.36
C MET A 1 -21.96 2.21 2.89
N GLN A 2 -21.25 1.64 1.93
CA GLN A 2 -21.61 1.79 0.49
C GLN A 2 -23.05 1.35 0.17
N GLN A 3 -23.57 0.30 0.83
CA GLN A 3 -24.96 -0.15 0.68
C GLN A 3 -26.01 0.88 1.18
N LEU A 4 -25.58 1.83 2.00
CA LEU A 4 -26.40 2.93 2.50
C LEU A 4 -26.21 4.23 1.72
N GLY A 5 -25.49 4.18 0.60
CA GLY A 5 -25.16 5.37 -0.20
C GLY A 5 -24.16 6.33 0.46
N LEU A 6 -23.51 5.90 1.54
CA LEU A 6 -22.53 6.71 2.27
C LEU A 6 -21.12 6.38 1.79
N SER A 7 -20.41 7.35 1.27
CA SER A 7 -18.99 7.23 0.96
C SER A 7 -18.18 7.59 2.20
N VAL A 8 -17.48 6.61 2.76
CA VAL A 8 -16.55 6.80 3.90
C VAL A 8 -15.25 7.46 3.44
N ILE A 9 -14.87 7.18 2.21
CA ILE A 9 -13.69 7.72 1.56
C ILE A 9 -14.18 8.50 0.35
N PRO A 10 -13.67 9.72 0.11
CA PRO A 10 -13.96 10.46 -1.11
C PRO A 10 -13.65 9.63 -2.36
N GLU A 11 -13.88 10.18 -3.53
CA GLU A 11 -13.71 9.45 -4.79
C GLU A 11 -12.39 8.65 -4.85
N SER A 12 -12.48 7.44 -5.38
CA SER A 12 -11.31 6.58 -5.59
C SER A 12 -10.34 7.22 -6.58
N THR A 13 -9.07 7.25 -6.22
CA THR A 13 -7.98 7.69 -7.10
C THR A 13 -7.37 6.54 -7.91
N GLY A 14 -7.77 5.30 -7.61
CA GLY A 14 -7.25 4.09 -8.23
C GLY A 14 -8.17 3.45 -9.25
N LEU A 15 -7.69 2.38 -9.85
CA LEU A 15 -8.49 1.53 -10.73
C LEU A 15 -9.41 0.66 -9.87
N VAL A 16 -10.72 0.83 -10.05
CA VAL A 16 -11.72 -0.03 -9.42
C VAL A 16 -11.86 -1.28 -10.28
N CYS A 17 -11.44 -2.41 -9.76
CA CYS A 17 -11.64 -3.71 -10.41
C CYS A 17 -12.08 -4.76 -9.39
N VAL A 18 -12.65 -5.85 -9.87
CA VAL A 18 -12.96 -7.00 -9.02
C VAL A 18 -11.64 -7.61 -8.55
N THR A 19 -11.44 -7.66 -7.25
CA THR A 19 -10.25 -8.26 -6.65
C THR A 19 -10.31 -9.78 -6.77
N PRO A 20 -9.37 -10.43 -7.45
CA PRO A 20 -9.32 -11.88 -7.52
C PRO A 20 -8.84 -12.49 -6.21
N GLY A 21 -8.98 -13.80 -6.07
CA GLY A 21 -8.30 -14.55 -5.03
C GLY A 21 -6.79 -14.65 -5.29
N PRO A 22 -6.00 -15.02 -4.26
CA PRO A 22 -4.57 -15.24 -4.41
C PRO A 22 -4.25 -16.30 -5.48
N MET A 23 -3.19 -16.09 -6.25
CA MET A 23 -2.84 -16.94 -7.38
C MET A 23 -2.59 -18.40 -7.00
N ASN A 24 -2.03 -18.65 -5.84
CA ASN A 24 -1.70 -20.01 -5.40
C ASN A 24 -2.69 -20.62 -4.39
N HIS A 25 -3.69 -19.88 -3.95
CA HIS A 25 -4.69 -20.28 -2.95
C HIS A 25 -4.08 -20.88 -1.66
N ARG A 26 -2.85 -20.53 -1.35
CA ARG A 26 -2.16 -21.00 -0.14
C ARG A 26 -2.64 -20.18 1.04
N GLY A 27 -3.35 -20.83 1.93
CA GLY A 27 -3.87 -20.22 3.16
C GLY A 27 -2.81 -20.08 4.24
N LEU A 28 -3.25 -20.02 5.48
CA LEU A 28 -2.39 -19.89 6.65
C LEU A 28 -1.41 -21.07 6.76
N LYS A 29 -0.17 -20.76 7.07
CA LYS A 29 0.84 -21.73 7.45
C LYS A 29 1.01 -21.71 8.97
N TYR A 30 0.99 -22.91 9.59
CA TYR A 30 1.07 -23.04 11.04
C TYR A 30 2.47 -23.39 11.54
N LYS A 31 3.38 -23.75 10.65
CA LYS A 31 4.74 -24.10 11.03
C LYS A 31 5.64 -22.91 10.73
N LEU A 32 6.16 -22.29 11.76
CA LEU A 32 7.24 -21.31 11.62
C LEU A 32 8.45 -22.01 11.05
N SER A 33 9.05 -21.44 10.04
CA SER A 33 10.21 -21.94 9.34
C SER A 33 11.30 -20.87 9.34
N ASP A 34 12.44 -21.19 9.90
CA ASP A 34 13.66 -20.39 9.84
C ASP A 34 14.61 -20.99 8.79
N ASP A 35 14.03 -21.39 7.68
CA ASP A 35 14.74 -22.05 6.59
C ASP A 35 15.25 -21.05 5.53
N ALA A 36 16.00 -21.59 4.58
CA ALA A 36 16.60 -20.80 3.51
C ALA A 36 15.58 -20.12 2.60
N GLU A 37 14.36 -20.65 2.46
CA GLU A 37 13.31 -20.04 1.64
C GLU A 37 12.73 -18.79 2.31
N SER A 38 12.50 -18.85 3.61
CA SER A 38 12.07 -17.69 4.41
C SER A 38 13.10 -16.56 4.35
N GLN A 39 14.39 -16.89 4.47
CA GLN A 39 15.47 -15.91 4.36
C GLN A 39 15.52 -15.25 2.97
N LYS A 40 15.41 -16.02 1.89
CA LYS A 40 15.35 -15.49 0.52
C LYS A 40 14.19 -14.52 0.33
N THR A 41 13.03 -14.85 0.90
CA THR A 41 11.85 -13.99 0.83
C THR A 41 12.07 -12.68 1.57
N LEU A 42 12.61 -12.75 2.78
CA LEU A 42 12.92 -11.58 3.60
C LEU A 42 13.96 -10.68 2.95
N GLU A 43 15.03 -11.25 2.41
CA GLU A 43 16.07 -10.51 1.69
C GLU A 43 15.52 -9.80 0.46
N LEU A 44 14.65 -10.46 -0.32
CA LEU A 44 13.99 -9.86 -1.47
C LEU A 44 13.12 -8.67 -1.07
N ILE A 45 12.30 -8.84 -0.01
CA ILE A 45 11.43 -7.76 0.52
C ILE A 45 12.29 -6.59 1.00
N HIS A 46 13.38 -6.83 1.72
CA HIS A 46 14.26 -5.77 2.19
C HIS A 46 14.94 -5.04 1.03
N ARG A 47 15.42 -5.77 0.03
CA ARG A 47 16.04 -5.17 -1.16
C ARG A 47 15.06 -4.30 -1.94
N MET A 48 13.85 -4.77 -2.17
CA MET A 48 12.77 -4.01 -2.81
C MET A 48 12.44 -2.75 -2.02
N ARG A 49 12.19 -2.87 -0.70
CA ARG A 49 11.91 -1.73 0.18
C ARG A 49 13.02 -0.69 0.13
N ASP A 50 14.28 -1.11 0.21
CA ASP A 50 15.42 -0.19 0.22
C ASP A 50 15.52 0.62 -1.08
N ARG A 51 15.13 0.03 -2.22
CA ARG A 51 15.00 0.77 -3.49
C ARG A 51 13.89 1.81 -3.42
N LEU A 52 12.72 1.43 -2.92
CA LEU A 52 11.59 2.36 -2.77
C LEU A 52 11.92 3.56 -1.87
N VAL A 53 12.57 3.31 -0.73
CA VAL A 53 12.90 4.36 0.25
C VAL A 53 14.01 5.29 -0.23
N LYS A 54 14.98 4.79 -1.00
CA LYS A 54 16.09 5.61 -1.53
C LYS A 54 15.64 6.62 -2.59
N GLY A 55 14.37 6.59 -2.96
CA GLY A 55 13.78 7.56 -3.89
C GLY A 55 14.29 7.34 -5.30
N SER A 56 13.69 6.40 -6.00
CA SER A 56 13.96 6.23 -7.42
C SER A 56 13.58 7.49 -8.19
N ASN A 57 14.42 7.86 -9.13
CA ASN A 57 14.07 8.88 -10.11
C ASN A 57 12.87 8.35 -10.92
N MET A 58 11.77 9.10 -10.99
CA MET A 58 10.53 8.72 -11.68
C MET A 58 10.73 8.16 -13.09
N LYS A 59 11.78 8.55 -13.79
CA LYS A 59 12.10 8.04 -15.13
C LYS A 59 12.53 6.57 -15.13
N SER A 60 13.07 6.09 -14.02
CA SER A 60 13.54 4.70 -13.86
C SER A 60 12.65 3.86 -12.96
N TYR A 61 11.60 4.42 -12.36
CA TYR A 61 10.80 3.75 -11.36
C TYR A 61 10.20 2.42 -11.86
N LYS A 62 9.70 2.41 -13.09
CA LYS A 62 9.21 1.19 -13.71
C LYS A 62 10.32 0.16 -13.90
N ASP A 63 11.47 0.60 -14.41
CA ASP A 63 12.62 -0.29 -14.62
C ASP A 63 13.14 -0.84 -13.31
N GLU A 64 13.16 -0.05 -12.24
CA GLU A 64 13.53 -0.50 -10.91
C GLU A 64 12.55 -1.53 -10.35
N LEU A 65 11.24 -1.36 -10.56
CA LEU A 65 10.24 -2.36 -10.17
C LEU A 65 10.48 -3.70 -10.86
N THR A 66 10.87 -3.72 -12.12
CA THR A 66 11.14 -4.97 -12.86
C THR A 66 12.28 -5.79 -12.29
N LEU A 67 13.14 -5.20 -11.46
CA LEU A 67 14.25 -5.91 -10.80
C LEU A 67 13.77 -6.85 -9.70
N ASP A 68 12.69 -6.46 -9.00
CA ASP A 68 12.21 -7.18 -7.81
C ASP A 68 10.79 -7.75 -7.98
N TRP A 69 10.08 -7.39 -9.05
CA TRP A 69 8.70 -7.78 -9.32
C TRP A 69 8.54 -8.52 -10.64
N HIS A 70 7.59 -9.45 -10.69
CA HIS A 70 7.09 -10.01 -11.95
C HIS A 70 6.28 -8.96 -12.72
N ASP A 71 6.37 -8.98 -14.04
CA ASP A 71 5.67 -8.01 -14.89
C ASP A 71 4.14 -8.13 -14.77
N ASP A 72 3.64 -9.33 -14.50
CA ASP A 72 2.23 -9.69 -14.32
C ASP A 72 1.77 -9.70 -12.86
N MET A 73 2.52 -9.01 -11.99
CA MET A 73 2.19 -8.88 -10.57
C MET A 73 0.75 -8.45 -10.30
N ILE A 74 0.22 -8.85 -9.16
CA ILE A 74 -1.06 -8.37 -8.66
C ILE A 74 -0.84 -7.59 -7.36
N TRP A 75 -1.45 -6.43 -7.29
CA TRP A 75 -1.45 -5.57 -6.14
C TRP A 75 -2.87 -5.33 -5.62
N TRP A 76 -3.10 -5.57 -4.35
CA TRP A 76 -4.37 -5.29 -3.66
C TRP A 76 -4.17 -4.12 -2.73
N GLY A 77 -4.74 -2.99 -3.10
CA GLY A 77 -4.72 -1.77 -2.33
C GLY A 77 -5.88 -1.68 -1.34
N PRO A 78 -5.82 -0.71 -0.43
CA PRO A 78 -6.89 -0.46 0.52
C PRO A 78 -8.16 0.05 -0.15
N GLY A 79 -9.26 0.02 0.59
CA GLY A 79 -10.55 0.55 0.14
C GLY A 79 -10.43 2.01 -0.33
N GLY A 80 -11.03 2.32 -1.46
CA GLY A 80 -10.94 3.62 -2.13
C GLY A 80 -9.83 3.72 -3.18
N ILE A 81 -8.79 2.86 -3.13
CA ILE A 81 -7.74 2.80 -4.14
C ILE A 81 -7.98 1.61 -5.09
N GLY A 82 -8.34 0.45 -4.56
CA GLY A 82 -8.66 -0.73 -5.37
C GLY A 82 -7.45 -1.62 -5.61
N ALA A 83 -7.51 -2.43 -6.67
CA ALA A 83 -6.46 -3.36 -7.04
C ALA A 83 -5.92 -3.06 -8.45
N SER A 84 -4.73 -3.54 -8.75
CA SER A 84 -4.13 -3.41 -10.07
C SER A 84 -3.41 -4.68 -10.49
N TYR A 85 -3.30 -4.84 -11.80
CA TYR A 85 -2.57 -5.92 -12.46
C TYR A 85 -1.41 -5.31 -13.22
N THR A 86 -0.32 -6.05 -13.32
CA THR A 86 0.92 -5.67 -13.98
C THR A 86 1.63 -4.49 -13.32
N ILE A 87 2.93 -4.38 -13.57
CA ILE A 87 3.71 -3.22 -13.14
C ILE A 87 3.12 -1.92 -13.70
N ASP A 88 2.68 -1.91 -14.95
CA ASP A 88 2.06 -0.71 -15.55
C ASP A 88 0.76 -0.31 -14.87
N GLY A 89 -0.08 -1.29 -14.54
CA GLY A 89 -1.32 -1.06 -13.79
C GLY A 89 -1.04 -0.54 -12.38
N TYR A 90 -0.04 -1.09 -11.71
CA TYR A 90 0.40 -0.64 -10.38
C TYR A 90 0.92 0.82 -10.42
N VAL A 91 1.77 1.14 -11.38
CA VAL A 91 2.29 2.51 -11.53
C VAL A 91 1.16 3.49 -11.79
N LYS A 92 0.24 3.16 -12.70
CA LYS A 92 -0.88 4.03 -13.08
C LYS A 92 -1.91 4.18 -11.94
N GLY A 93 -2.25 3.08 -11.27
CA GLY A 93 -3.36 3.04 -10.31
C GLY A 93 -2.95 3.38 -8.88
N HIS A 94 -1.68 3.21 -8.52
CA HIS A 94 -1.20 3.46 -7.17
C HIS A 94 -0.02 4.43 -7.10
N THR A 95 1.12 4.09 -7.69
CA THR A 95 2.35 4.86 -7.48
C THR A 95 2.21 6.31 -7.94
N LYS A 96 1.70 6.52 -9.15
CA LYS A 96 1.56 7.86 -9.70
C LYS A 96 0.56 8.70 -8.91
N PRO A 97 -0.69 8.28 -8.61
CA PRO A 97 -1.60 9.02 -7.77
C PRO A 97 -1.05 9.32 -6.37
N PHE A 98 -0.30 8.37 -5.79
CA PHE A 98 0.32 8.54 -4.49
C PHE A 98 1.38 9.65 -4.52
N GLN A 99 2.27 9.62 -5.50
CA GLN A 99 3.35 10.61 -5.67
C GLN A 99 2.83 11.98 -6.11
N ASP A 100 1.79 12.01 -6.96
CA ASP A 100 1.17 13.27 -7.39
C ASP A 100 0.42 13.95 -6.24
N GLY A 101 -0.25 13.18 -5.39
CA GLY A 101 -1.11 13.67 -4.33
C GLY A 101 -0.45 13.87 -2.98
N LEU A 102 0.74 13.27 -2.76
CA LEU A 102 1.46 13.32 -1.48
C LEU A 102 2.92 13.72 -1.66
N GLU A 103 3.41 14.52 -0.74
CA GLU A 103 4.83 14.79 -0.55
C GLU A 103 5.37 13.86 0.52
N PHE A 104 6.45 13.15 0.21
CA PHE A 104 7.16 12.31 1.16
C PHE A 104 8.05 13.17 2.07
N ILE A 105 7.83 13.11 3.36
CA ILE A 105 8.59 13.88 4.36
C ILE A 105 9.64 13.00 5.04
N LYS A 106 9.20 11.80 5.52
CA LYS A 106 10.09 10.97 6.33
C LYS A 106 9.68 9.50 6.27
N PHE A 107 10.69 8.63 6.26
CA PHE A 107 10.54 7.20 6.55
C PHE A 107 11.02 6.91 7.97
N ASN A 108 10.10 6.41 8.81
CA ASN A 108 10.40 6.08 10.21
C ASN A 108 10.90 4.64 10.38
N GLY A 109 10.75 3.82 9.36
CA GLY A 109 11.11 2.40 9.41
C GLY A 109 9.94 1.48 9.72
N HIS A 110 10.26 0.22 9.94
CA HIS A 110 9.29 -0.81 10.29
C HIS A 110 9.44 -1.23 11.74
N VAL A 111 8.32 -1.59 12.38
CA VAL A 111 8.32 -2.21 13.70
C VAL A 111 8.76 -3.67 13.58
N LEU A 112 8.29 -4.36 12.54
CA LEU A 112 8.62 -5.75 12.26
C LEU A 112 8.72 -6.00 10.76
N SER A 113 9.68 -6.83 10.37
CA SER A 113 9.71 -7.50 9.07
C SER A 113 9.88 -9.00 9.34
N SER A 114 9.11 -9.82 8.64
CA SER A 114 9.18 -11.27 8.77
C SER A 114 8.86 -11.97 7.46
N ALA A 115 9.28 -13.22 7.34
CA ALA A 115 8.88 -14.08 6.26
C ALA A 115 8.72 -15.52 6.74
N GLU A 116 7.84 -16.24 6.08
CA GLU A 116 7.61 -17.66 6.22
C GLU A 116 7.51 -18.25 4.81
N ASP A 117 8.51 -19.06 4.44
CA ASP A 117 8.59 -19.65 3.10
C ASP A 117 8.58 -18.59 1.98
N ASP A 118 7.56 -18.58 1.12
CA ASP A 118 7.39 -17.59 0.05
C ASP A 118 6.52 -16.38 0.42
N LEU A 119 6.00 -16.34 1.65
CA LEU A 119 5.21 -15.23 2.17
C LEU A 119 6.02 -14.39 3.14
N GLY A 120 5.84 -13.10 3.10
CA GLY A 120 6.49 -12.21 4.05
C GLY A 120 5.93 -10.80 3.99
N GLY A 121 6.47 -9.93 4.83
CA GLY A 121 6.01 -8.56 4.86
C GLY A 121 6.59 -7.76 6.00
N TRP A 122 6.00 -6.59 6.20
CA TRP A 122 6.37 -5.68 7.26
C TRP A 122 5.20 -4.83 7.72
N PHE A 123 5.32 -4.29 8.91
CA PHE A 123 4.44 -3.22 9.35
C PHE A 123 5.21 -2.14 10.10
N GLY A 124 4.64 -0.94 10.12
CA GLY A 124 5.16 0.18 10.88
C GLY A 124 4.04 1.02 11.47
N TRP A 125 4.36 1.77 12.54
CA TRP A 125 3.33 2.44 13.32
C TRP A 125 3.86 3.74 13.96
N PRO A 126 4.02 4.82 13.14
CA PRO A 126 3.86 4.94 11.68
C PRO A 126 5.12 4.52 10.91
N ASN A 127 4.94 4.13 9.64
CA ASN A 127 6.06 3.92 8.71
C ASN A 127 6.54 5.21 8.07
N LEU A 128 5.60 6.04 7.68
CA LEU A 128 5.81 7.21 6.84
C LEU A 128 5.23 8.45 7.50
N VAL A 129 5.81 9.60 7.16
CA VAL A 129 5.20 10.91 7.36
C VAL A 129 5.05 11.54 5.98
N MET A 130 3.82 11.95 5.66
CA MET A 130 3.42 12.47 4.36
C MET A 130 2.71 13.81 4.52
N LYS A 131 2.75 14.63 3.47
CA LYS A 131 2.03 15.90 3.41
C LYS A 131 1.19 15.94 2.13
N PRO A 132 -0.12 16.29 2.20
CA PRO A 132 -0.96 16.37 1.02
C PRO A 132 -0.55 17.50 0.07
N LYS A 133 -0.44 17.16 -1.22
CA LYS A 133 -0.31 18.15 -2.32
C LYS A 133 -1.65 18.44 -3.01
N GLY A 134 -2.70 17.72 -2.63
CA GLY A 134 -4.00 17.69 -3.28
C GLY A 134 -4.15 16.52 -4.26
N GLY A 135 -5.39 16.01 -4.39
CA GLY A 135 -5.73 14.91 -5.30
C GLY A 135 -5.69 13.51 -4.68
N TYR A 136 -5.00 13.29 -3.58
CA TYR A 136 -4.99 11.97 -2.92
C TYR A 136 -6.30 11.72 -2.19
N LEU A 137 -6.95 10.60 -2.48
CA LEU A 137 -8.24 10.18 -1.87
C LEU A 137 -9.31 11.28 -1.87
N GLY A 138 -9.36 12.10 -2.90
CA GLY A 138 -10.31 13.20 -3.00
C GLY A 138 -10.01 14.43 -2.13
N LEU A 139 -8.86 14.49 -1.49
CA LEU A 139 -8.35 15.70 -0.85
C LEU A 139 -8.04 16.72 -1.95
N THR A 140 -8.90 17.70 -2.13
CA THR A 140 -8.82 18.66 -3.25
C THR A 140 -7.74 19.72 -3.08
N THR A 141 -7.33 19.97 -1.84
CA THR A 141 -6.37 21.03 -1.49
C THR A 141 -5.08 20.48 -0.91
N ALA A 142 -3.99 21.16 -1.20
CA ALA A 142 -2.75 20.95 -0.49
C ALA A 142 -2.89 21.37 0.98
N SER A 143 -2.10 20.76 1.84
CA SER A 143 -2.06 21.09 3.28
C SER A 143 -0.62 21.15 3.73
N ASP A 144 -0.29 22.07 4.61
CA ASP A 144 1.03 22.13 5.27
C ASP A 144 1.12 21.23 6.51
N ILE A 145 0.05 20.51 6.82
CA ILE A 145 0.01 19.56 7.93
C ILE A 145 0.71 18.27 7.50
N GLU A 146 1.75 17.90 8.25
CA GLU A 146 2.37 16.59 8.16
C GLU A 146 1.50 15.56 8.87
N SER A 147 1.25 14.43 8.20
CA SER A 147 0.41 13.37 8.73
C SER A 147 1.13 12.03 8.71
N GLU A 148 0.97 11.28 9.77
CA GLU A 148 1.52 9.95 9.92
C GLU A 148 0.71 8.91 9.13
N MET A 149 1.42 8.05 8.41
CA MET A 149 0.82 6.94 7.66
C MET A 149 1.28 5.61 8.23
N ARG A 150 0.33 4.82 8.70
CA ARG A 150 0.51 3.48 9.24
C ARG A 150 0.23 2.47 8.14
N VAL A 151 1.18 1.59 7.89
CA VAL A 151 1.09 0.65 6.76
C VAL A 151 1.47 -0.76 7.21
N VAL A 152 0.69 -1.73 6.77
CA VAL A 152 1.03 -3.14 6.77
C VAL A 152 1.11 -3.60 5.32
N ASP A 153 2.18 -4.28 4.99
CA ASP A 153 2.45 -4.72 3.63
C ASP A 153 2.86 -6.19 3.62
N LEU A 154 2.13 -6.99 2.86
CA LEU A 154 2.35 -8.42 2.74
C LEU A 154 2.64 -8.77 1.28
N TYR A 155 3.57 -9.69 1.08
CA TYR A 155 4.08 -10.07 -0.22
C TYR A 155 4.13 -11.59 -0.37
N ARG A 156 3.95 -12.05 -1.62
CA ARG A 156 4.31 -13.41 -2.01
C ARG A 156 5.42 -13.37 -3.03
N ARG A 157 6.46 -14.14 -2.75
CA ARG A 157 7.56 -14.40 -3.68
C ARG A 157 7.19 -15.56 -4.60
N ASP A 158 7.59 -15.45 -5.86
CA ASP A 158 7.59 -16.54 -6.83
C ASP A 158 8.95 -16.60 -7.50
N GLY A 159 9.70 -17.68 -7.26
CA GLY A 159 11.09 -17.78 -7.67
C GLY A 159 11.96 -16.68 -7.06
N TYR A 160 12.44 -15.77 -7.87
CA TYR A 160 13.36 -14.69 -7.46
C TYR A 160 12.73 -13.31 -7.38
N LYS A 161 11.42 -13.21 -7.63
CA LYS A 161 10.67 -11.95 -7.68
C LYS A 161 9.40 -12.02 -6.86
N LEU A 162 8.87 -10.85 -6.53
CA LEU A 162 7.56 -10.69 -5.91
C LEU A 162 6.48 -10.79 -6.99
N ALA A 163 5.42 -11.52 -6.70
CA ALA A 163 4.30 -11.75 -7.60
C ALA A 163 3.01 -11.11 -7.11
N GLU A 164 2.83 -11.04 -5.79
CA GLU A 164 1.61 -10.53 -5.17
C GLU A 164 1.95 -9.62 -4.00
N ASN A 165 1.12 -8.57 -3.82
CA ASN A 165 1.25 -7.63 -2.71
C ASN A 165 -0.13 -7.23 -2.18
N TRP A 166 -0.33 -7.33 -0.88
CA TRP A 166 -1.50 -6.85 -0.16
C TRP A 166 -1.07 -5.72 0.77
N ILE A 167 -1.60 -4.52 0.55
CA ILE A 167 -1.28 -3.36 1.38
C ILE A 167 -2.50 -2.90 2.18
N PHE A 168 -2.27 -2.58 3.44
CA PHE A 168 -3.24 -2.02 4.36
C PHE A 168 -2.72 -0.69 4.87
N ILE A 169 -3.44 0.39 4.58
CA ILE A 169 -3.11 1.74 5.03
C ILE A 169 -4.22 2.23 5.96
N ASP A 170 -3.83 2.72 7.12
CA ASP A 170 -4.77 3.33 8.08
C ASP A 170 -5.17 4.75 7.61
N HIS A 171 -6.01 4.79 6.58
CA HIS A 171 -6.50 6.05 6.03
C HIS A 171 -7.37 6.84 7.02
N LEU A 172 -8.07 6.16 7.94
CA LEU A 172 -8.87 6.85 8.95
C LEU A 172 -7.99 7.69 9.87
N HIS A 173 -6.89 7.12 10.35
CA HIS A 173 -5.91 7.84 11.14
C HIS A 173 -5.24 8.96 10.34
N PHE A 174 -4.77 8.65 9.13
CA PHE A 174 -4.10 9.62 8.25
C PHE A 174 -4.98 10.85 8.00
N LEU A 175 -6.24 10.64 7.61
CA LEU A 175 -7.19 11.72 7.32
C LEU A 175 -7.60 12.49 8.58
N LYS A 176 -7.73 11.79 9.73
CA LYS A 176 -8.06 12.45 11.00
C LYS A 176 -6.99 13.42 11.44
N LEU A 177 -5.71 13.09 11.28
CA LEU A 177 -4.61 14.00 11.55
C LEU A 177 -4.62 15.25 10.65
N LEU A 178 -5.19 15.14 9.45
CA LEU A 178 -5.41 16.24 8.53
C LEU A 178 -6.69 17.04 8.82
N GLY A 179 -7.40 16.74 9.92
CA GLY A 179 -8.65 17.39 10.30
C GLY A 179 -9.91 16.81 9.61
N VAL A 180 -9.78 15.68 8.91
CA VAL A 180 -10.90 15.01 8.23
C VAL A 180 -11.31 13.77 9.03
N ASP A 181 -12.22 13.97 10.01
CA ASP A 181 -12.79 12.85 10.79
C ASP A 181 -13.95 12.19 10.03
N LEU A 182 -13.64 11.12 9.29
CA LEU A 182 -14.65 10.40 8.50
C LEU A 182 -15.66 9.65 9.37
N LEU A 183 -15.27 9.21 10.55
CA LEU A 183 -16.17 8.51 11.46
C LEU A 183 -17.19 9.46 12.05
N GLU A 184 -16.78 10.67 12.42
CA GLU A 184 -17.70 11.70 12.91
C GLU A 184 -18.63 12.19 11.81
N LYS A 185 -18.11 12.45 10.62
CA LYS A 185 -18.94 12.80 9.46
C LYS A 185 -20.02 11.75 9.16
N ASN A 186 -19.65 10.48 9.27
CA ASN A 186 -20.58 9.37 9.03
C ASN A 186 -21.69 9.29 10.09
N LYS A 187 -21.41 9.60 11.36
CA LYS A 187 -22.45 9.67 12.41
C LYS A 187 -23.47 10.74 12.08
N GLN A 188 -23.02 11.94 11.66
CA GLN A 188 -23.90 13.04 11.30
C GLN A 188 -24.84 12.69 10.14
N LEU A 189 -24.38 11.87 9.18
CA LEU A 189 -25.19 11.42 8.04
C LEU A 189 -26.18 10.31 8.42
N SER A 190 -25.93 9.56 9.50
CA SER A 190 -26.76 8.42 9.94
C SER A 190 -27.95 8.85 10.81
N TYR A 191 -28.01 10.10 11.24
CA TYR A 191 -29.06 10.64 12.10
C TYR A 191 -30.01 11.62 11.39
N ASN A 192 -29.85 11.81 10.08
CA ASN A 192 -30.76 12.55 9.19
C ASN A 192 -31.49 11.58 8.24
#